data_0d2a6ad3f58960e2b02e55c75be2e21a
#
_entry.id   0d2a6ad3f58960e2b02e55c75be2e21a
#
_cell.length_a   1.000
_cell.length_b   1.000
_cell.length_c   1.000
_cell.angle_alpha   90.00
_cell.angle_beta   90.00
_cell.angle_gamma   90.00
#
_symmetry.space_group_name_H-M   'P 1'
#
loop_
_entity.id
_entity.type
_entity.pdbx_description
1 polymer ?
#
loop_
_entity_poly.entity_id
_entity_poly.type
_entity_poly.pdbx_seq_one_letter_code
_entity_poly.pdbx_strand_id
1 'polypeptide(L)'
;MIDWMTVDRRIRIMSDFQDYLDKCTFCTDSFMSYAFDGDTELATTLIKVLLNRDDLVALSCEAQTTAVSLNKESTFDILAHDTKGNLYDIEIQNRIQKNEIKRARYYSSALDTKSLNKGSDYNHLKENYVIFLLQGPVFKENEKPIYHFIMKEIENDKVLEDGRHILFVNLNYEFGYDLNNKMNDLKHLFNDLNESEPSKIWYTSFRNKMNLMLAYK
;
A
#
# COMPACT_ATOMS: atom_id res chain seq x y z
N MET A 1 -21.33 -37.08 28.83
CA MET A 1 -21.36 -35.86 29.67
C MET A 1 -20.64 -34.79 28.89
N ILE A 2 -21.34 -33.75 28.48
CA ILE A 2 -20.71 -32.62 27.70
C ILE A 2 -19.87 -31.84 28.69
N ASP A 3 -18.57 -31.71 28.40
CA ASP A 3 -17.67 -30.90 29.21
C ASP A 3 -17.93 -29.39 28.90
N TRP A 4 -18.77 -28.78 29.71
CA TRP A 4 -19.18 -27.40 29.59
C TRP A 4 -18.00 -26.41 29.67
N MET A 5 -16.92 -26.73 30.36
CA MET A 5 -15.71 -25.91 30.40
C MET A 5 -15.02 -25.84 29.03
N THR A 6 -15.01 -26.94 28.28
CA THR A 6 -14.45 -26.97 26.92
C THR A 6 -15.33 -26.21 25.92
N VAL A 7 -16.66 -26.28 26.09
CA VAL A 7 -17.62 -25.52 25.26
C VAL A 7 -17.47 -24.01 25.50
N ASP A 8 -17.43 -23.59 26.75
CA ASP A 8 -17.30 -22.19 27.14
C ASP A 8 -15.98 -21.57 26.64
N ARG A 9 -14.89 -22.33 26.73
CA ARG A 9 -13.58 -21.91 26.17
C ARG A 9 -13.62 -21.76 24.64
N ARG A 10 -14.31 -22.65 23.92
CA ARG A 10 -14.46 -22.54 22.46
C ARG A 10 -15.32 -21.35 22.06
N ILE A 11 -16.42 -21.10 22.76
CA ILE A 11 -17.28 -19.94 22.53
C ILE A 11 -16.50 -18.66 22.74
N ARG A 12 -15.69 -18.57 23.81
CA ARG A 12 -14.87 -17.40 24.09
C ARG A 12 -13.79 -17.18 23.02
N ILE A 13 -13.12 -18.24 22.56
CA ILE A 13 -12.14 -18.15 21.46
C ILE A 13 -12.82 -17.68 20.16
N MET A 14 -14.02 -18.15 19.86
CA MET A 14 -14.76 -17.70 18.67
C MET A 14 -15.20 -16.25 18.80
N SER A 15 -15.63 -15.82 19.98
CA SER A 15 -15.97 -14.41 20.25
C SER A 15 -14.75 -13.50 20.10
N ASP A 16 -13.63 -13.88 20.71
CA ASP A 16 -12.38 -13.10 20.62
C ASP A 16 -11.85 -13.03 19.17
N PHE A 17 -12.03 -14.10 18.39
CA PHE A 17 -11.69 -14.12 16.97
C PHE A 17 -12.61 -13.24 16.14
N GLN A 18 -13.92 -13.26 16.40
CA GLN A 18 -14.87 -12.39 15.73
C GLN A 18 -14.58 -10.92 16.04
N ASP A 19 -14.32 -10.58 17.30
CA ASP A 19 -13.91 -9.23 17.73
C ASP A 19 -12.61 -8.77 17.04
N TYR A 20 -11.69 -9.70 16.78
CA TYR A 20 -10.48 -9.41 16.00
C TYR A 20 -10.82 -9.14 14.53
N LEU A 21 -11.62 -9.99 13.89
CA LEU A 21 -12.03 -9.79 12.49
C LEU A 21 -12.77 -8.48 12.29
N ASP A 22 -13.62 -8.09 13.24
CA ASP A 22 -14.38 -6.83 13.18
C ASP A 22 -13.51 -5.59 13.24
N LYS A 23 -12.30 -5.72 13.76
CA LYS A 23 -11.28 -4.65 13.82
C LYS A 23 -10.29 -4.67 12.66
N CYS A 24 -10.27 -5.74 11.86
CA CYS A 24 -9.36 -5.83 10.73
C CYS A 24 -9.77 -4.89 9.59
N THR A 25 -8.79 -4.18 9.04
CA THR A 25 -8.88 -3.38 7.82
C THR A 25 -7.80 -3.81 6.84
N PHE A 26 -7.80 -3.24 5.64
CA PHE A 26 -6.68 -3.37 4.73
C PHE A 26 -5.36 -2.79 5.27
N CYS A 27 -5.40 -2.03 6.36
CA CYS A 27 -4.22 -1.64 7.12
C CYS A 27 -3.71 -2.72 8.10
N THR A 28 -4.37 -3.87 8.18
CA THR A 28 -3.93 -5.01 9.00
C THR A 28 -3.12 -5.95 8.13
N ASP A 29 -1.87 -6.24 8.51
CA ASP A 29 -0.89 -6.98 7.69
C ASP A 29 -1.45 -8.28 7.10
N SER A 30 -2.15 -9.09 7.88
CA SER A 30 -2.73 -10.36 7.41
C SER A 30 -3.84 -10.17 6.38
N PHE A 31 -4.68 -9.14 6.55
CA PHE A 31 -5.75 -8.82 5.58
C PHE A 31 -5.19 -8.21 4.30
N MET A 32 -4.23 -7.30 4.44
CA MET A 32 -3.53 -6.70 3.32
C MET A 32 -2.84 -7.77 2.46
N SER A 33 -2.07 -8.65 3.11
CA SER A 33 -1.40 -9.75 2.42
C SER A 33 -2.39 -10.65 1.68
N TYR A 34 -3.47 -11.06 2.32
CA TYR A 34 -4.51 -11.86 1.68
C TYR A 34 -5.19 -11.15 0.51
N ALA A 35 -5.40 -9.84 0.62
CA ALA A 35 -6.08 -9.07 -0.43
C ALA A 35 -5.22 -8.86 -1.67
N PHE A 36 -3.93 -8.57 -1.50
CA PHE A 36 -3.05 -8.14 -2.58
C PHE A 36 -2.19 -9.25 -3.16
N ASP A 37 -1.93 -10.35 -2.42
CA ASP A 37 -1.06 -11.41 -2.91
C ASP A 37 -1.65 -12.09 -4.16
N GLY A 38 -0.94 -11.96 -5.28
CA GLY A 38 -1.36 -12.44 -6.59
C GLY A 38 -2.45 -11.63 -7.29
N ASP A 39 -3.03 -10.58 -6.66
CA ASP A 39 -4.13 -9.80 -7.24
C ASP A 39 -3.61 -8.60 -8.06
N THR A 40 -3.29 -8.85 -9.31
CA THR A 40 -2.78 -7.83 -10.23
C THR A 40 -3.83 -6.78 -10.63
N GLU A 41 -5.13 -7.11 -10.60
CA GLU A 41 -6.21 -6.15 -10.89
C GLU A 41 -6.32 -5.12 -9.77
N LEU A 42 -6.29 -5.58 -8.51
CA LEU A 42 -6.31 -4.71 -7.34
C LEU A 42 -5.08 -3.81 -7.31
N ALA A 43 -3.88 -4.39 -7.51
CA ALA A 43 -2.62 -3.64 -7.58
C ALA A 43 -2.63 -2.61 -8.72
N THR A 44 -3.11 -2.98 -9.91
CA THR A 44 -3.27 -2.06 -11.04
C THR A 44 -4.15 -0.88 -10.67
N THR A 45 -5.31 -1.13 -10.05
CA THR A 45 -6.24 -0.07 -9.65
C THR A 45 -5.60 0.86 -8.63
N LEU A 46 -4.93 0.29 -7.62
CA LEU A 46 -4.25 1.06 -6.58
C LEU A 46 -3.19 2.00 -7.17
N ILE A 47 -2.30 1.47 -8.02
CA ILE A 47 -1.22 2.25 -8.64
C ILE A 47 -1.79 3.33 -9.57
N LYS A 48 -2.84 3.04 -10.35
CA LYS A 48 -3.52 4.04 -11.19
C LYS A 48 -4.06 5.21 -10.39
N VAL A 49 -4.72 4.92 -9.28
CA VAL A 49 -5.26 5.96 -8.40
C VAL A 49 -4.15 6.81 -7.79
N LEU A 50 -3.11 6.16 -7.24
CA LEU A 50 -2.01 6.84 -6.56
C LEU A 50 -1.19 7.75 -7.48
N LEU A 51 -0.98 7.32 -8.73
CA LEU A 51 -0.17 8.07 -9.70
C LEU A 51 -1.02 8.92 -10.65
N ASN A 52 -2.34 8.84 -10.57
CA ASN A 52 -3.30 9.45 -11.50
C ASN A 52 -2.95 9.12 -12.98
N ARG A 53 -2.68 7.84 -13.26
CA ARG A 53 -2.27 7.35 -14.58
C ARG A 53 -3.10 6.14 -14.96
N ASP A 54 -3.82 6.21 -16.06
CA ASP A 54 -4.71 5.14 -16.53
C ASP A 54 -4.00 4.10 -17.43
N ASP A 55 -2.77 4.39 -17.87
CA ASP A 55 -1.95 3.55 -18.75
C ASP A 55 -1.22 2.39 -18.03
N LEU A 56 -1.24 2.38 -16.70
CA LEU A 56 -0.52 1.39 -15.90
C LEU A 56 -1.28 0.05 -15.84
N VAL A 57 -0.52 -1.04 -15.92
CA VAL A 57 -1.03 -2.41 -15.73
C VAL A 57 0.01 -3.20 -14.94
N ALA A 58 -0.33 -3.68 -13.76
CA ALA A 58 0.50 -4.57 -12.98
C ALA A 58 0.50 -5.98 -13.58
N LEU A 59 1.69 -6.57 -13.76
CA LEU A 59 1.87 -7.96 -14.20
C LEU A 59 2.07 -8.91 -13.04
N SER A 60 2.59 -8.42 -11.91
CA SER A 60 2.74 -9.19 -10.69
C SER A 60 2.39 -8.33 -9.48
N CYS A 61 1.97 -8.99 -8.44
CA CYS A 61 1.73 -8.41 -7.13
C CYS A 61 2.05 -9.48 -6.08
N GLU A 62 2.97 -9.18 -5.20
CA GLU A 62 3.42 -10.07 -4.12
C GLU A 62 3.32 -9.32 -2.80
N ALA A 63 2.69 -9.94 -1.80
CA ALA A 63 2.63 -9.38 -0.46
C ALA A 63 3.77 -9.91 0.41
N GLN A 64 4.23 -9.09 1.37
CA GLN A 64 5.26 -9.44 2.37
C GLN A 64 6.55 -10.01 1.76
N THR A 65 6.97 -9.43 0.64
CA THR A 65 8.18 -9.87 -0.08
C THR A 65 9.43 -9.31 0.57
N THR A 66 10.40 -10.16 0.87
CA THR A 66 11.67 -9.74 1.50
C THR A 66 12.76 -9.47 0.47
N ALA A 67 13.41 -8.33 0.60
CA ALA A 67 14.70 -8.05 -0.04
C ALA A 67 15.82 -8.28 0.97
N VAL A 68 16.68 -9.25 0.69
CA VAL A 68 17.83 -9.55 1.53
C VAL A 68 18.98 -8.62 1.15
N SER A 69 19.44 -7.83 2.10
CA SER A 69 20.70 -7.09 1.99
C SER A 69 21.71 -7.62 3.01
N LEU A 70 22.99 -7.31 2.81
CA LEU A 70 24.08 -7.80 3.67
C LEU A 70 23.91 -7.40 5.16
N ASN A 71 23.19 -6.32 5.45
CA ASN A 71 23.16 -5.75 6.79
C ASN A 71 21.75 -5.55 7.37
N LYS A 72 20.73 -5.48 6.54
CA LYS A 72 19.35 -5.28 6.99
C LYS A 72 18.37 -5.81 5.94
N GLU A 73 17.52 -6.70 6.37
CA GLU A 73 16.38 -7.15 5.58
C GLU A 73 15.35 -6.02 5.46
N SER A 74 14.74 -5.93 4.29
CA SER A 74 13.57 -5.09 4.04
C SER A 74 12.44 -5.98 3.58
N THR A 75 11.34 -5.93 4.28
CA THR A 75 10.10 -6.56 3.83
C THR A 75 9.23 -5.48 3.22
N PHE A 76 8.84 -5.69 1.98
CA PHE A 76 7.89 -4.85 1.27
C PHE A 76 6.48 -5.34 1.57
N ASP A 77 5.59 -4.44 1.98
CA ASP A 77 4.20 -4.82 2.27
C ASP A 77 3.50 -5.32 1.00
N ILE A 78 3.60 -4.55 -0.09
CA ILE A 78 3.11 -4.92 -1.42
C ILE A 78 4.17 -4.56 -2.45
N LEU A 79 4.69 -5.55 -3.18
CA LEU A 79 5.61 -5.35 -4.29
C LEU A 79 4.91 -5.70 -5.61
N ALA A 80 4.83 -4.75 -6.52
CA ALA A 80 4.24 -4.96 -7.84
C ALA A 80 5.21 -4.56 -8.96
N HIS A 81 5.03 -5.18 -10.14
CA HIS A 81 5.72 -4.84 -11.38
C HIS A 81 4.71 -4.50 -12.47
N ASP A 82 4.99 -3.49 -13.28
CA ASP A 82 4.18 -3.17 -14.44
C ASP A 82 4.69 -3.81 -15.75
N THR A 83 3.97 -3.57 -16.85
CA THR A 83 4.32 -4.07 -18.19
C THR A 83 5.64 -3.53 -18.73
N LYS A 84 6.18 -2.46 -18.18
CA LYS A 84 7.48 -1.87 -18.53
C LYS A 84 8.62 -2.36 -17.62
N GLY A 85 8.26 -3.15 -16.59
CA GLY A 85 9.19 -3.64 -15.58
C GLY A 85 9.48 -2.64 -14.46
N ASN A 86 8.73 -1.53 -14.38
CA ASN A 86 8.84 -0.60 -13.27
C ASN A 86 8.37 -1.25 -11.97
N LEU A 87 8.96 -0.84 -10.85
CA LEU A 87 8.78 -1.43 -9.54
C LEU A 87 7.96 -0.52 -8.64
N TYR A 88 7.00 -1.10 -7.94
CA TYR A 88 6.14 -0.38 -7.00
C TYR A 88 6.17 -1.09 -5.65
N ASP A 89 6.76 -0.42 -4.65
CA ASP A 89 6.72 -0.81 -3.26
C ASP A 89 5.69 0.05 -2.54
N ILE A 90 4.62 -0.56 -2.04
CA ILE A 90 3.53 0.13 -1.36
C ILE A 90 3.52 -0.31 0.09
N GLU A 91 3.87 0.61 0.96
CA GLU A 91 3.99 0.45 2.40
C GLU A 91 2.75 1.02 3.10
N ILE A 92 2.13 0.23 3.97
CA ILE A 92 0.94 0.63 4.71
C ILE A 92 1.31 0.84 6.17
N GLN A 93 1.13 2.07 6.68
CA GLN A 93 1.55 2.43 8.03
C GLN A 93 0.39 2.98 8.86
N ASN A 94 -0.06 2.22 9.83
CA ASN A 94 -1.11 2.62 10.78
C ASN A 94 -0.69 3.73 11.73
N ARG A 95 0.61 3.97 11.87
CA ARG A 95 1.17 5.03 12.74
C ARG A 95 2.35 5.68 12.04
N ILE A 96 2.33 7.00 12.00
CA ILE A 96 3.46 7.78 11.48
C ILE A 96 4.61 7.68 12.48
N GLN A 97 5.76 7.22 12.00
CA GLN A 97 7.02 7.18 12.73
C GLN A 97 7.89 8.35 12.26
N LYS A 98 8.94 8.69 13.00
CA LYS A 98 9.83 9.81 12.62
C LYS A 98 10.85 9.47 11.52
N ASN A 99 10.80 8.28 10.97
CA ASN A 99 11.84 7.75 10.07
C ASN A 99 11.34 7.38 8.67
N GLU A 100 10.07 7.65 8.32
CA GLU A 100 9.49 7.28 7.01
C GLU A 100 10.33 7.80 5.85
N ILE A 101 10.79 9.04 5.91
CA ILE A 101 11.60 9.65 4.85
C ILE A 101 12.91 8.86 4.62
N LYS A 102 13.55 8.42 5.70
CA LYS A 102 14.78 7.62 5.60
C LYS A 102 14.50 6.18 5.19
N ARG A 103 13.37 5.62 5.64
CA ARG A 103 12.89 4.29 5.20
C ARG A 103 12.61 4.29 3.70
N ALA A 104 11.88 5.30 3.19
CA ALA A 104 11.58 5.41 1.77
C ALA A 104 12.85 5.44 0.92
N ARG A 105 13.87 6.21 1.33
CA ARG A 105 15.18 6.19 0.66
C ARG A 105 15.84 4.81 0.67
N TYR A 106 15.79 4.12 1.83
CA TYR A 106 16.40 2.80 1.98
C TYR A 106 15.67 1.76 1.12
N TYR A 107 14.34 1.78 1.11
CA TYR A 107 13.52 0.87 0.31
C TYR A 107 13.73 1.07 -1.19
N SER A 108 13.80 2.31 -1.67
CA SER A 108 14.16 2.60 -3.06
C SER A 108 15.51 1.97 -3.44
N SER A 109 16.52 2.05 -2.56
CA SER A 109 17.83 1.41 -2.82
C SER A 109 17.76 -0.12 -2.75
N ALA A 110 16.88 -0.68 -1.92
CA ALA A 110 16.64 -2.12 -1.84
C ALA A 110 15.96 -2.65 -3.12
N LEU A 111 15.01 -1.89 -3.69
CA LEU A 111 14.39 -2.20 -4.98
C LEU A 111 15.43 -2.23 -6.10
N ASP A 112 16.31 -1.23 -6.19
CA ASP A 112 17.40 -1.20 -7.18
C ASP A 112 18.31 -2.44 -7.05
N THR A 113 18.71 -2.75 -5.82
CA THR A 113 19.56 -3.92 -5.54
C THR A 113 18.87 -5.24 -5.88
N LYS A 114 17.57 -5.34 -5.65
CA LYS A 114 16.76 -6.53 -5.97
C LYS A 114 16.57 -6.69 -7.48
N SER A 115 16.43 -5.60 -8.22
CA SER A 115 16.11 -5.61 -9.65
C SER A 115 17.31 -5.82 -10.55
N LEU A 116 18.53 -5.46 -10.12
CA LEU A 116 19.72 -5.50 -10.95
C LEU A 116 20.60 -6.70 -10.61
N ASN A 117 20.79 -7.60 -11.59
CA ASN A 117 21.65 -8.75 -11.43
C ASN A 117 23.14 -8.35 -11.44
N LYS A 118 23.98 -9.16 -10.77
CA LYS A 118 25.44 -8.96 -10.77
C LYS A 118 26.01 -8.93 -12.18
N GLY A 119 26.71 -7.86 -12.52
CA GLY A 119 27.33 -7.67 -13.84
C GLY A 119 26.42 -7.08 -14.91
N SER A 120 25.18 -6.78 -14.58
CA SER A 120 24.27 -6.05 -15.48
C SER A 120 24.68 -4.58 -15.61
N ASP A 121 24.37 -3.98 -16.76
CA ASP A 121 24.51 -2.55 -16.99
C ASP A 121 23.48 -1.77 -16.17
N TYR A 122 23.88 -0.63 -15.59
CA TYR A 122 22.99 0.25 -14.82
C TYR A 122 21.83 0.82 -15.65
N ASN A 123 21.96 0.91 -16.97
CA ASN A 123 20.89 1.30 -17.87
C ASN A 123 19.69 0.31 -17.86
N HIS A 124 19.84 -0.87 -17.26
CA HIS A 124 18.75 -1.82 -17.07
C HIS A 124 17.90 -1.53 -15.83
N LEU A 125 18.34 -0.62 -14.94
CA LEU A 125 17.49 -0.15 -13.84
C LEU A 125 16.20 0.43 -14.40
N LYS A 126 15.11 0.06 -13.76
CA LYS A 126 13.77 0.55 -14.09
C LYS A 126 13.35 1.66 -13.11
N GLU A 127 12.31 2.39 -13.45
CA GLU A 127 11.73 3.31 -12.48
C GLU A 127 11.29 2.54 -11.23
N ASN A 128 11.56 3.10 -10.08
CA ASN A 128 11.08 2.56 -8.82
C ASN A 128 10.24 3.60 -8.07
N TYR A 129 9.13 3.12 -7.55
CA TYR A 129 8.15 3.90 -6.79
C TYR A 129 8.05 3.34 -5.38
N VAL A 130 8.44 4.11 -4.38
CA VAL A 130 8.21 3.79 -2.97
C VAL A 130 7.07 4.65 -2.46
N ILE A 131 5.98 4.03 -2.09
CA ILE A 131 4.71 4.69 -1.79
C ILE A 131 4.29 4.33 -0.37
N PHE A 132 4.28 5.33 0.53
CA PHE A 132 3.79 5.17 1.89
C PHE A 132 2.34 5.62 1.99
N LEU A 133 1.44 4.70 2.34
CA LEU A 133 0.05 4.97 2.70
C LEU A 133 -0.02 5.18 4.22
N LEU A 134 -0.34 6.40 4.65
CA LEU A 134 -0.19 6.84 6.03
C LEU A 134 -1.51 7.32 6.62
N GLN A 135 -1.73 6.99 7.89
CA GLN A 135 -2.87 7.46 8.69
C GLN A 135 -2.63 8.90 9.22
N GLY A 136 -2.30 9.82 8.32
CA GLY A 136 -2.09 11.24 8.62
C GLY A 136 -0.95 11.87 7.83
N PRO A 137 -0.70 13.18 8.01
CA PRO A 137 0.31 13.91 7.27
C PRO A 137 1.73 13.67 7.80
N VAL A 138 2.68 13.39 6.90
CA VAL A 138 4.13 13.40 7.21
C VAL A 138 4.61 14.85 7.38
N PHE A 139 4.09 15.74 6.56
CA PHE A 139 4.42 17.17 6.55
C PHE A 139 3.22 17.96 7.07
N LYS A 140 3.39 18.67 8.18
CA LYS A 140 2.32 19.46 8.81
C LYS A 140 2.09 20.80 8.10
N GLU A 141 3.11 21.31 7.39
CA GLU A 141 3.02 22.53 6.63
C GLU A 141 2.57 22.20 5.20
N ASN A 142 1.63 22.99 4.67
CA ASN A 142 1.07 22.78 3.32
C ASN A 142 0.52 21.36 3.12
N GLU A 143 -0.35 20.94 4.01
CA GLU A 143 -0.94 19.59 3.98
C GLU A 143 -1.60 19.29 2.63
N LYS A 144 -1.22 18.15 2.06
CA LYS A 144 -1.71 17.64 0.77
C LYS A 144 -2.10 16.17 0.90
N PRO A 145 -3.01 15.68 0.04
CA PRO A 145 -3.33 14.26 0.00
C PRO A 145 -2.15 13.40 -0.43
N ILE A 146 -1.35 13.88 -1.38
CA ILE A 146 -0.18 13.17 -1.91
C ILE A 146 0.99 14.14 -2.03
N TYR A 147 2.13 13.73 -1.51
CA TYR A 147 3.43 14.34 -1.76
C TYR A 147 4.22 13.42 -2.66
N HIS A 148 4.63 13.89 -3.83
CA HIS A 148 5.45 13.14 -4.77
C HIS A 148 6.81 13.81 -4.92
N PHE A 149 7.86 13.09 -4.58
CA PHE A 149 9.24 13.57 -4.60
C PHE A 149 10.02 12.86 -5.71
N ILE A 150 10.79 13.67 -6.43
CA ILE A 150 11.79 13.27 -7.43
C ILE A 150 13.08 14.07 -7.20
N MET A 151 14.18 13.61 -7.74
CA MET A 151 15.46 14.32 -7.65
C MET A 151 15.51 15.50 -8.61
N LYS A 152 15.93 16.66 -8.11
CA LYS A 152 16.09 17.88 -8.90
C LYS A 152 17.41 18.56 -8.59
N GLU A 153 17.95 19.25 -9.59
CA GLU A 153 19.04 20.19 -9.42
C GLU A 153 18.54 21.43 -8.64
N ILE A 154 19.36 21.95 -7.71
CA ILE A 154 18.92 22.93 -6.72
C ILE A 154 18.69 24.34 -7.32
N GLU A 155 19.50 24.75 -8.29
CA GLU A 155 19.50 26.13 -8.79
C GLU A 155 18.44 26.38 -9.87
N ASN A 156 18.18 25.38 -10.72
CA ASN A 156 17.34 25.54 -11.90
C ASN A 156 16.14 24.57 -11.96
N ASP A 157 15.90 23.82 -10.90
CA ASP A 157 14.81 22.84 -10.81
C ASP A 157 14.83 21.73 -11.89
N LYS A 158 15.95 21.53 -12.58
CA LYS A 158 16.06 20.47 -13.59
C LYS A 158 15.92 19.10 -12.96
N VAL A 159 14.95 18.32 -13.42
CA VAL A 159 14.74 16.94 -12.96
C VAL A 159 15.95 16.07 -13.39
N LEU A 160 16.45 15.22 -12.46
CA LEU A 160 17.60 14.35 -12.73
C LEU A 160 17.23 13.18 -13.65
N GLU A 161 15.94 12.79 -13.72
CA GLU A 161 15.45 11.67 -14.54
C GLU A 161 16.12 10.32 -14.18
N ASP A 162 16.43 10.13 -12.89
CA ASP A 162 17.04 8.89 -12.39
C ASP A 162 16.03 7.74 -12.20
N GLY A 163 14.75 7.98 -12.46
CA GLY A 163 13.67 6.99 -12.35
C GLY A 163 13.23 6.68 -10.93
N ARG A 164 13.70 7.45 -9.93
CA ARG A 164 13.32 7.30 -8.54
C ARG A 164 12.12 8.18 -8.18
N HIS A 165 11.11 7.55 -7.58
CA HIS A 165 9.90 8.23 -7.11
C HIS A 165 9.60 7.84 -5.66
N ILE A 166 9.37 8.83 -4.80
CA ILE A 166 8.94 8.63 -3.42
C ILE A 166 7.61 9.35 -3.21
N LEU A 167 6.60 8.62 -2.76
CA LEU A 167 5.29 9.18 -2.49
C LEU A 167 4.91 8.98 -1.01
N PHE A 168 4.33 10.02 -0.42
CA PHE A 168 3.66 9.93 0.87
C PHE A 168 2.21 10.31 0.68
N VAL A 169 1.31 9.41 1.02
CA VAL A 169 -0.14 9.53 0.85
C VAL A 169 -0.79 9.66 2.22
N ASN A 170 -1.52 10.75 2.43
CA ASN A 170 -2.30 10.95 3.65
C ASN A 170 -3.71 10.38 3.46
N LEU A 171 -3.98 9.20 4.00
CA LEU A 171 -5.28 8.54 3.93
C LEU A 171 -6.37 9.27 4.74
N ASN A 172 -5.98 10.12 5.68
CA ASN A 172 -6.91 10.92 6.49
C ASN A 172 -7.14 12.33 5.96
N TYR A 173 -6.62 12.63 4.75
CA TYR A 173 -6.85 13.94 4.16
C TYR A 173 -8.34 14.15 3.87
N GLU A 174 -8.87 15.30 4.29
CA GLU A 174 -10.26 15.67 4.03
C GLU A 174 -10.39 16.24 2.61
N PHE A 175 -10.81 15.39 1.69
CA PHE A 175 -11.30 15.86 0.40
C PHE A 175 -12.70 16.41 0.60
N GLY A 176 -12.99 17.63 0.15
CA GLY A 176 -14.38 18.13 0.16
C GLY A 176 -15.36 17.12 -0.50
N TYR A 177 -16.63 17.41 -0.47
CA TYR A 177 -17.73 16.52 -0.88
C TYR A 177 -17.74 16.21 -2.39
N ASP A 178 -16.60 15.82 -2.96
CA ASP A 178 -16.50 15.33 -4.34
C ASP A 178 -16.57 13.80 -4.36
N LEU A 179 -17.76 13.29 -4.63
CA LEU A 179 -18.02 11.85 -4.78
C LEU A 179 -17.22 11.22 -5.94
N ASN A 180 -16.68 12.03 -6.86
CA ASN A 180 -15.87 11.56 -7.98
C ASN A 180 -14.37 11.57 -7.66
N ASN A 181 -13.98 11.88 -6.44
CA ASN A 181 -12.58 11.90 -6.06
C ASN A 181 -12.08 10.47 -5.84
N LYS A 182 -11.27 9.99 -6.77
CA LYS A 182 -10.64 8.65 -6.76
C LYS A 182 -9.93 8.33 -5.44
N MET A 183 -9.43 9.36 -4.74
CA MET A 183 -8.77 9.20 -3.44
C MET A 183 -9.74 8.87 -2.29
N ASN A 184 -11.03 9.20 -2.43
CA ASN A 184 -12.02 8.80 -1.44
C ASN A 184 -12.17 7.27 -1.39
N ASP A 185 -12.06 6.59 -2.53
CA ASP A 185 -12.10 5.13 -2.58
C ASP A 185 -10.94 4.51 -1.79
N LEU A 186 -9.74 5.11 -1.86
CA LEU A 186 -8.62 4.66 -1.03
C LEU A 186 -8.87 4.87 0.47
N LYS A 187 -9.41 6.04 0.83
CA LYS A 187 -9.77 6.32 2.21
C LYS A 187 -10.76 5.28 2.74
N HIS A 188 -11.82 5.00 1.99
CA HIS A 188 -12.81 3.99 2.35
C HIS A 188 -12.19 2.59 2.42
N LEU A 189 -11.39 2.19 1.44
CA LEU A 189 -10.76 0.87 1.41
C LEU A 189 -9.85 0.63 2.62
N PHE A 190 -9.04 1.61 3.00
CA PHE A 190 -8.01 1.43 4.04
C PHE A 190 -8.46 1.84 5.44
N ASN A 191 -9.40 2.76 5.59
CA ASN A 191 -9.77 3.33 6.88
C ASN A 191 -11.14 2.91 7.40
N ASP A 192 -12.10 2.61 6.53
CA ASP A 192 -13.47 2.31 6.96
C ASP A 192 -13.61 0.84 7.34
N LEU A 193 -13.55 0.59 8.63
CA LEU A 193 -13.85 -0.71 9.25
C LEU A 193 -15.30 -1.12 9.08
N ASN A 194 -16.18 -0.13 8.99
CA ASN A 194 -17.62 -0.28 9.08
C ASN A 194 -18.35 0.27 7.85
N GLU A 195 -17.64 0.44 6.71
CA GLU A 195 -18.33 0.81 5.48
C GLU A 195 -19.30 -0.32 5.10
N SER A 196 -20.54 -0.14 5.53
CA SER A 196 -21.62 -1.08 5.25
C SER A 196 -22.15 -0.99 3.83
N GLU A 197 -21.67 0.00 3.06
CA GLU A 197 -22.14 0.26 1.70
C GLU A 197 -21.00 0.25 0.67
N PRO A 198 -20.46 -0.95 0.30
CA PRO A 198 -19.44 -1.06 -0.75
C PRO A 198 -19.87 -0.45 -2.08
N SER A 199 -21.17 -0.26 -2.29
CA SER A 199 -21.74 0.41 -3.46
C SER A 199 -21.28 1.87 -3.64
N LYS A 200 -20.81 2.52 -2.58
CA LYS A 200 -20.24 3.87 -2.62
C LYS A 200 -18.84 3.91 -3.20
N ILE A 201 -18.15 2.77 -3.26
CA ILE A 201 -16.81 2.67 -3.83
C ILE A 201 -16.91 2.61 -5.35
N TRP A 202 -16.29 3.57 -6.02
CA TRP A 202 -16.32 3.69 -7.47
C TRP A 202 -15.64 2.51 -8.19
N TYR A 203 -14.41 2.17 -7.76
CA TYR A 203 -13.65 1.12 -8.42
C TYR A 203 -14.16 -0.28 -8.09
N THR A 204 -14.50 -1.03 -9.13
CA THR A 204 -15.05 -2.40 -9.00
C THR A 204 -14.11 -3.35 -8.27
N SER A 205 -12.80 -3.28 -8.53
CA SER A 205 -11.80 -4.09 -7.83
C SER A 205 -11.77 -3.82 -6.34
N PHE A 206 -11.79 -2.55 -5.93
CA PHE A 206 -11.86 -2.16 -4.52
C PHE A 206 -13.18 -2.60 -3.88
N ARG A 207 -14.30 -2.39 -4.58
CA ARG A 207 -15.63 -2.82 -4.13
C ARG A 207 -15.70 -4.33 -3.92
N ASN A 208 -15.17 -5.11 -4.85
CA ASN A 208 -15.15 -6.56 -4.74
C ASN A 208 -14.33 -7.04 -3.55
N LYS A 209 -13.18 -6.42 -3.31
CA LYS A 209 -12.35 -6.72 -2.14
C LYS A 209 -13.02 -6.33 -0.83
N MET A 210 -13.70 -5.19 -0.79
CA MET A 210 -14.49 -4.78 0.38
C MET A 210 -15.63 -5.78 0.65
N ASN A 211 -16.37 -6.20 -0.37
CA ASN A 211 -17.41 -7.22 -0.24
C ASN A 211 -16.84 -8.55 0.29
N LEU A 212 -15.66 -8.95 -0.20
CA LEU A 212 -14.99 -10.15 0.28
C LEU A 212 -14.64 -10.02 1.77
N MET A 213 -14.08 -8.88 2.17
CA MET A 213 -13.73 -8.62 3.56
C MET A 213 -14.96 -8.66 4.48
N LEU A 214 -16.07 -8.06 4.06
CA LEU A 214 -17.32 -8.08 4.82
C LEU A 214 -17.93 -9.47 4.93
N ALA A 215 -17.72 -10.34 3.95
CA ALA A 215 -18.18 -11.73 3.99
C ALA A 215 -17.39 -12.61 4.98
N TYR A 216 -16.19 -12.19 5.39
CA TYR A 216 -15.38 -12.86 6.42
C TYR A 216 -15.62 -12.30 7.84
N LYS A 217 -16.29 -11.17 7.97
CA LYS A 217 -16.73 -10.59 9.26
C LYS A 217 -18.06 -11.21 9.71
#